data_908a875c8a01d29c262562d8018dfe2a
#
_entry.id   908a875c8a01d29c262562d8018dfe2a
#
_cell.length_a   1.000
_cell.length_b   1.000
_cell.length_c   1.000
_cell.angle_alpha   90.00
_cell.angle_beta   90.00
_cell.angle_gamma   90.00
#
_symmetry.space_group_name_H-M   'P 1'
#
loop_
_entity.id
_entity.type
_entity.pdbx_description
1 polymer ?
#
loop_
_entity_poly.entity_id
_entity_poly.type
_entity_poly.pdbx_seq_one_letter_code
_entity_poly.pdbx_strand_id
1 'polypeptide(L)'
;MHLGKNFAIIIIVSLVSVASLGQVVTGTNGQKETINTITTAVPFLRITGDTRSGGMGDVGIAISPDANGAQLNEAKMAFIDHDYGVGLSFTPWLKSLVGDIYLANLSGYYRIRKVQTITFSLRYFSLGQIQYTDDQGINTIQVHPNEFYIDGGYARKFGDIVSVGATLRFIYSNIAPGAGTNTESVKPGIAGAADLSVLVDKTFPEKGNGDRKHELLWGLVISNLGSKMTYTSSTDKDFLPTNLGIGFGYKLHLDPKDDNTIGVYMDLNKLLVPTPDTAIGNGGGYALSAHQQNESPVTGLVTSFYDAPGGAIEELRSIAVQVGTEYYYKKMFGLRLGYFYENPTKGNRNFMTVGASIKYNVATLHVSYLVPTTNMRNPLDNTFSFSLTFEFNKGGVKKKPTDANTDGTTAPEPAPKNKKAVKQQNTTPQPAPADNDPTKQ
;
A
#
# COMPACT_ATOMS: atom_id res chain seq x y z
N MET A 1 -35.05 19.93 -3.27
CA MET A 1 -33.66 19.97 -2.76
C MET A 1 -33.51 19.23 -1.42
N HIS A 2 -34.15 18.07 -1.22
CA HIS A 2 -34.16 17.29 0.05
C HIS A 2 -33.80 15.81 -0.11
N LEU A 3 -33.52 15.31 -1.33
CA LEU A 3 -33.20 13.87 -1.54
C LEU A 3 -31.74 13.49 -1.25
N GLY A 4 -30.81 14.45 -1.28
CA GLY A 4 -29.37 14.13 -1.11
C GLY A 4 -28.91 13.88 0.32
N LYS A 5 -29.64 14.35 1.32
CA LYS A 5 -29.25 14.15 2.73
C LYS A 5 -29.65 12.77 3.30
N ASN A 6 -30.70 12.16 2.74
CA ASN A 6 -31.18 10.86 3.21
C ASN A 6 -30.38 9.68 2.62
N PHE A 7 -29.71 9.87 1.48
CA PHE A 7 -28.91 8.80 0.84
C PHE A 7 -27.60 8.50 1.60
N ALA A 8 -26.97 9.55 2.16
CA ALA A 8 -25.73 9.38 2.95
C ALA A 8 -25.99 8.67 4.29
N ILE A 9 -27.15 8.90 4.90
CA ILE A 9 -27.54 8.24 6.17
C ILE A 9 -27.92 6.79 5.95
N ILE A 10 -28.54 6.44 4.81
CA ILE A 10 -28.91 5.05 4.48
C ILE A 10 -27.68 4.19 4.21
N ILE A 11 -26.60 4.73 3.60
CA ILE A 11 -25.35 3.99 3.39
C ILE A 11 -24.62 3.70 4.71
N ILE A 12 -24.66 4.63 5.66
CA ILE A 12 -24.03 4.43 6.98
C ILE A 12 -24.83 3.42 7.82
N VAL A 13 -26.16 3.43 7.74
CA VAL A 13 -27.01 2.49 8.49
C VAL A 13 -26.96 1.07 7.88
N SER A 14 -26.82 0.94 6.55
CA SER A 14 -26.69 -0.39 5.92
C SER A 14 -25.31 -1.04 6.15
N LEU A 15 -24.25 -0.26 6.39
CA LEU A 15 -22.94 -0.79 6.76
C LEU A 15 -22.88 -1.32 8.21
N VAL A 16 -23.71 -0.78 9.11
CA VAL A 16 -23.79 -1.26 10.51
C VAL A 16 -24.55 -2.59 10.62
N SER A 17 -25.47 -2.88 9.71
CA SER A 17 -26.24 -4.14 9.73
C SER A 17 -25.48 -5.36 9.18
N VAL A 18 -24.33 -5.19 8.53
CA VAL A 18 -23.47 -6.31 8.08
C VAL A 18 -22.57 -6.84 9.21
N ALA A 19 -22.37 -6.09 10.28
CA ALA A 19 -21.54 -6.50 11.43
C ALA A 19 -22.14 -7.61 12.30
N SER A 20 -23.38 -8.05 12.06
CA SER A 20 -24.03 -9.12 12.83
C SER A 20 -23.95 -10.51 12.19
N LEU A 21 -23.22 -10.70 11.08
CA LEU A 21 -23.06 -12.00 10.43
C LEU A 21 -21.83 -12.80 10.88
N GLY A 22 -21.21 -12.41 11.98
CA GLY A 22 -20.16 -13.19 12.66
C GLY A 22 -20.68 -14.38 13.46
N GLN A 23 -21.77 -15.02 13.05
CA GLN A 23 -22.15 -16.31 13.61
C GLN A 23 -21.30 -17.39 12.96
N VAL A 24 -20.62 -18.17 13.81
CA VAL A 24 -20.03 -19.46 13.46
C VAL A 24 -21.09 -20.27 12.72
N VAL A 25 -20.99 -20.38 11.41
CA VAL A 25 -21.80 -21.31 10.62
C VAL A 25 -21.23 -22.70 10.93
N THR A 26 -21.80 -23.36 11.92
CA THR A 26 -21.71 -24.82 12.00
C THR A 26 -22.30 -25.37 10.73
N GLY A 27 -21.48 -26.05 9.93
CA GLY A 27 -21.92 -26.69 8.70
C GLY A 27 -23.17 -27.54 8.99
N THR A 28 -24.10 -27.53 8.05
CA THR A 28 -25.42 -28.18 8.12
C THR A 28 -25.39 -29.67 8.39
N ASN A 29 -24.19 -30.30 8.51
CA ASN A 29 -24.01 -31.74 8.74
C ASN A 29 -23.22 -32.08 10.01
N GLY A 30 -23.01 -31.13 10.95
CA GLY A 30 -22.25 -31.40 12.18
C GLY A 30 -20.76 -31.73 11.99
N GLN A 31 -20.25 -31.67 10.80
CA GLN A 31 -18.81 -31.80 10.53
C GLN A 31 -18.13 -30.46 10.85
N LYS A 32 -17.19 -30.53 11.79
CA LYS A 32 -16.30 -29.44 12.12
C LYS A 32 -15.49 -29.11 10.85
N GLU A 33 -15.68 -27.91 10.27
CA GLU A 33 -14.86 -27.49 9.11
C GLU A 33 -13.39 -27.56 9.50
N THR A 34 -12.60 -28.27 8.71
CA THR A 34 -11.19 -28.46 8.97
C THR A 34 -10.43 -27.20 8.64
N ILE A 35 -9.62 -26.71 9.57
CA ILE A 35 -8.75 -25.55 9.35
C ILE A 35 -7.68 -25.94 8.32
N ASN A 36 -7.60 -25.19 7.24
CA ASN A 36 -6.62 -25.36 6.18
C ASN A 36 -5.93 -24.01 5.87
N THR A 37 -5.04 -23.60 6.78
CA THR A 37 -4.32 -22.33 6.64
C THR A 37 -3.07 -22.53 5.79
N ILE A 38 -2.89 -21.65 4.80
CA ILE A 38 -1.69 -21.62 3.95
C ILE A 38 -0.55 -20.99 4.76
N THR A 39 0.53 -21.75 4.96
CA THR A 39 1.77 -21.31 5.62
C THR A 39 2.81 -20.92 4.58
N THR A 40 3.58 -19.88 4.87
CA THR A 40 4.66 -19.37 4.00
C THR A 40 5.86 -18.97 4.82
N ALA A 41 7.04 -18.94 4.20
CA ALA A 41 8.18 -18.25 4.78
C ALA A 41 7.88 -16.76 4.92
N VAL A 42 8.57 -16.08 5.82
CA VAL A 42 8.58 -14.62 6.01
C VAL A 42 7.19 -13.96 5.98
N PRO A 43 6.26 -14.38 6.83
CA PRO A 43 4.88 -13.87 6.82
C PRO A 43 4.78 -12.37 7.12
N PHE A 44 5.85 -11.74 7.65
CA PHE A 44 5.90 -10.29 7.90
C PHE A 44 5.74 -9.45 6.62
N LEU A 45 5.98 -10.03 5.44
CA LEU A 45 5.75 -9.38 4.16
C LEU A 45 4.26 -9.08 3.90
N ARG A 46 3.34 -9.81 4.56
CA ARG A 46 1.89 -9.62 4.45
C ARG A 46 1.32 -8.58 5.42
N ILE A 47 2.14 -8.08 6.32
CA ILE A 47 1.72 -7.08 7.30
C ILE A 47 1.73 -5.71 6.63
N THR A 48 0.65 -4.96 6.73
CA THR A 48 0.59 -3.60 6.19
C THR A 48 1.50 -2.68 7.01
N GLY A 49 2.52 -2.11 6.37
CA GLY A 49 3.44 -1.17 6.99
C GLY A 49 3.03 0.30 6.83
N ASP A 50 1.98 0.56 6.06
CA ASP A 50 1.43 1.89 5.84
C ASP A 50 0.29 2.17 6.82
N THR A 51 0.48 3.13 7.71
CA THR A 51 -0.52 3.53 8.71
C THR A 51 -1.80 4.08 8.10
N ARG A 52 -1.73 4.72 6.92
CA ARG A 52 -2.93 5.21 6.22
C ARG A 52 -3.82 4.06 5.78
N SER A 53 -3.25 3.07 5.13
CA SER A 53 -3.95 1.84 4.72
C SER A 53 -4.39 1.01 5.93
N GLY A 54 -3.56 0.91 6.96
CA GLY A 54 -3.91 0.28 8.23
C GLY A 54 -5.15 0.88 8.90
N GLY A 55 -5.40 2.19 8.73
CA GLY A 55 -6.62 2.86 9.18
C GLY A 55 -7.86 2.56 8.32
N MET A 56 -7.69 1.89 7.17
CA MET A 56 -8.75 1.54 6.21
C MET A 56 -8.94 0.02 6.04
N GLY A 57 -8.61 -0.80 7.05
CA GLY A 57 -8.71 -2.26 6.96
C GLY A 57 -7.68 -2.87 6.01
N ASP A 58 -6.50 -2.28 5.92
CA ASP A 58 -5.39 -2.66 5.05
C ASP A 58 -5.65 -2.45 3.53
N VAL A 59 -6.67 -1.69 3.16
CA VAL A 59 -6.91 -1.30 1.76
C VAL A 59 -5.81 -0.35 1.29
N GLY A 60 -5.23 -0.62 0.11
CA GLY A 60 -4.14 0.22 -0.38
C GLY A 60 -3.76 0.06 -1.84
N ILE A 61 -4.37 -0.89 -2.57
CA ILE A 61 -4.02 -1.19 -3.95
C ILE A 61 -4.49 -0.08 -4.90
N ALA A 62 -5.74 0.38 -4.72
CA ALA A 62 -6.38 1.36 -5.60
C ALA A 62 -6.77 2.64 -4.82
N ILE A 63 -5.81 3.26 -4.13
CA ILE A 63 -5.95 4.54 -3.44
C ILE A 63 -4.96 5.56 -4.03
N SER A 64 -5.18 6.84 -3.76
CA SER A 64 -4.23 7.90 -4.14
C SER A 64 -2.84 7.66 -3.52
N PRO A 65 -1.74 7.99 -4.24
CA PRO A 65 -0.38 7.79 -3.75
C PRO A 65 -0.01 8.73 -2.59
N ASP A 66 0.91 8.26 -1.75
CA ASP A 66 1.66 9.03 -0.76
C ASP A 66 3.06 8.41 -0.59
N ALA A 67 3.88 8.97 0.30
CA ALA A 67 5.27 8.52 0.46
C ALA A 67 5.42 7.05 0.89
N ASN A 68 4.40 6.43 1.52
CA ASN A 68 4.40 5.03 1.90
C ASN A 68 3.71 4.12 0.87
N GLY A 69 3.11 4.71 -0.16
CA GLY A 69 2.21 4.03 -1.08
C GLY A 69 2.83 2.91 -1.91
N ALA A 70 4.12 3.00 -2.24
CA ALA A 70 4.84 2.02 -3.07
C ALA A 70 4.73 0.58 -2.54
N GLN A 71 4.70 0.39 -1.22
CA GLN A 71 4.67 -0.92 -0.58
C GLN A 71 3.46 -1.79 -0.95
N LEU A 72 2.34 -1.16 -1.33
CA LEU A 72 1.09 -1.84 -1.65
C LEU A 72 0.80 -1.90 -3.15
N ASN A 73 1.23 -0.88 -3.90
CA ASN A 73 1.12 -0.83 -5.35
C ASN A 73 2.12 0.20 -5.89
N GLU A 74 3.19 -0.28 -6.51
CA GLU A 74 4.22 0.59 -7.08
C GLU A 74 3.66 1.49 -8.20
N ALA A 75 2.72 0.98 -9.01
CA ALA A 75 2.17 1.72 -10.16
C ALA A 75 1.52 3.05 -9.76
N LYS A 76 0.92 3.14 -8.55
CA LYS A 76 0.29 4.39 -8.09
C LYS A 76 1.28 5.54 -7.94
N MET A 77 2.57 5.24 -7.71
CA MET A 77 3.61 6.25 -7.54
C MET A 77 3.86 7.09 -8.79
N ALA A 78 3.44 6.61 -9.97
CA ALA A 78 3.47 7.40 -11.21
C ALA A 78 2.47 8.56 -11.23
N PHE A 79 1.45 8.55 -10.35
CA PHE A 79 0.44 9.60 -10.20
C PHE A 79 0.75 10.57 -9.04
N ILE A 80 1.88 10.41 -8.35
CA ILE A 80 2.21 11.28 -7.23
C ILE A 80 2.47 12.71 -7.69
N ASP A 81 1.89 13.68 -6.96
CA ASP A 81 1.95 15.09 -7.35
C ASP A 81 3.24 15.80 -6.93
N HIS A 82 3.83 15.39 -5.80
CA HIS A 82 5.05 15.98 -5.26
C HIS A 82 6.29 15.40 -5.95
N ASP A 83 7.39 16.15 -5.95
CA ASP A 83 8.61 15.76 -6.67
C ASP A 83 9.44 14.73 -5.92
N TYR A 84 9.45 14.78 -4.59
CA TYR A 84 10.10 13.79 -3.75
C TYR A 84 9.49 13.78 -2.35
N GLY A 85 9.62 12.67 -1.68
CA GLY A 85 9.13 12.53 -0.32
C GLY A 85 9.76 11.36 0.39
N VAL A 86 9.59 11.37 1.70
CA VAL A 86 10.04 10.31 2.61
C VAL A 86 8.94 10.03 3.63
N GLY A 87 8.79 8.77 3.98
CA GLY A 87 7.83 8.28 4.98
C GLY A 87 8.52 7.40 6.01
N LEU A 88 8.14 7.58 7.26
CA LEU A 88 8.53 6.73 8.38
C LEU A 88 7.28 6.19 9.01
N SER A 89 7.21 4.89 9.28
CA SER A 89 6.11 4.31 10.05
C SER A 89 6.64 3.35 11.11
N PHE A 90 5.89 3.27 12.20
CA PHE A 90 6.21 2.45 13.35
C PHE A 90 4.93 1.83 13.91
N THR A 91 4.94 0.50 14.06
CA THR A 91 3.82 -0.28 14.56
C THR A 91 4.33 -1.20 15.66
N PRO A 92 4.09 -0.87 16.96
CA PRO A 92 4.31 -1.82 18.03
C PRO A 92 3.42 -3.05 17.82
N TRP A 93 4.00 -4.21 17.97
CA TRP A 93 3.31 -5.48 17.74
C TRP A 93 3.15 -6.23 19.05
N LEU A 94 2.06 -6.96 19.25
CA LEU A 94 1.84 -7.77 20.47
C LEU A 94 2.07 -7.02 21.80
N LYS A 95 1.89 -5.69 21.83
CA LYS A 95 2.25 -4.83 22.99
C LYS A 95 1.61 -5.29 24.31
N SER A 96 0.47 -5.96 24.23
CA SER A 96 -0.20 -6.53 25.40
C SER A 96 0.47 -7.76 25.99
N LEU A 97 1.37 -8.42 25.24
CA LEU A 97 2.07 -9.64 25.63
C LEU A 97 3.58 -9.38 25.81
N VAL A 98 4.21 -8.68 24.87
CA VAL A 98 5.65 -8.44 24.83
C VAL A 98 5.92 -7.02 24.34
N GLY A 99 6.80 -6.29 24.99
CA GLY A 99 7.00 -4.86 24.74
C GLY A 99 8.01 -4.49 23.66
N ASP A 100 8.76 -5.47 23.11
CA ASP A 100 9.92 -5.28 22.25
C ASP A 100 9.75 -5.84 20.82
N ILE A 101 8.52 -6.29 20.47
CA ILE A 101 8.17 -6.67 19.11
C ILE A 101 7.61 -5.44 18.39
N TYR A 102 8.16 -5.11 17.22
CA TYR A 102 7.71 -3.97 16.44
C TYR A 102 8.04 -4.10 14.95
N LEU A 103 7.26 -3.44 14.13
CA LEU A 103 7.50 -3.24 12.70
C LEU A 103 7.84 -1.76 12.46
N ALA A 104 8.96 -1.51 11.78
CA ALA A 104 9.39 -0.18 11.38
C ALA A 104 9.57 -0.14 9.86
N ASN A 105 9.13 0.93 9.21
CA ASN A 105 9.31 1.12 7.79
C ASN A 105 9.90 2.51 7.51
N LEU A 106 10.82 2.56 6.56
CA LEU A 106 11.31 3.75 5.91
C LEU A 106 10.99 3.62 4.43
N SER A 107 10.39 4.63 3.84
CA SER A 107 10.09 4.67 2.42
C SER A 107 10.47 6.03 1.84
N GLY A 108 10.71 6.08 0.55
CA GLY A 108 11.01 7.31 -0.13
C GLY A 108 10.76 7.18 -1.62
N TYR A 109 10.54 8.32 -2.26
CA TYR A 109 10.37 8.39 -3.69
C TYR A 109 11.01 9.64 -4.27
N TYR A 110 11.34 9.55 -5.55
CA TYR A 110 11.81 10.65 -6.35
C TYR A 110 11.19 10.61 -7.74
N ARG A 111 10.41 11.65 -8.09
CA ARG A 111 9.81 11.82 -9.40
C ARG A 111 10.83 12.37 -10.37
N ILE A 112 11.33 11.52 -11.27
CA ILE A 112 12.32 11.86 -12.28
C ILE A 112 11.73 12.84 -13.30
N ARG A 113 10.50 12.52 -13.76
CA ARG A 113 9.68 13.31 -14.69
C ARG A 113 8.22 13.23 -14.24
N LYS A 114 7.34 14.06 -14.83
CA LYS A 114 5.90 14.03 -14.53
C LYS A 114 5.21 12.66 -14.69
N VAL A 115 5.86 11.74 -15.39
CA VAL A 115 5.33 10.41 -15.73
C VAL A 115 6.16 9.25 -15.18
N GLN A 116 7.22 9.51 -14.42
CA GLN A 116 8.16 8.48 -13.95
C GLN A 116 8.61 8.76 -12.53
N THR A 117 8.54 7.76 -11.69
CA THR A 117 8.95 7.81 -10.28
C THR A 117 9.79 6.59 -9.94
N ILE A 118 10.85 6.79 -9.19
CA ILE A 118 11.61 5.72 -8.52
C ILE A 118 11.29 5.75 -7.04
N THR A 119 11.29 4.57 -6.43
CA THR A 119 10.99 4.39 -5.03
C THR A 119 12.05 3.55 -4.36
N PHE A 120 12.12 3.67 -3.05
CA PHE A 120 12.95 2.87 -2.18
C PHE A 120 12.18 2.59 -0.90
N SER A 121 12.27 1.37 -0.36
CA SER A 121 11.81 1.10 0.99
C SER A 121 12.69 0.12 1.74
N LEU A 122 12.67 0.24 3.06
CA LEU A 122 13.26 -0.65 4.04
C LEU A 122 12.20 -0.96 5.07
N ARG A 123 11.95 -2.24 5.31
CA ARG A 123 11.11 -2.70 6.42
C ARG A 123 11.93 -3.55 7.35
N TYR A 124 11.83 -3.29 8.64
CA TYR A 124 12.46 -4.04 9.69
C TYR A 124 11.41 -4.56 10.67
N PHE A 125 11.42 -5.85 10.94
CA PHE A 125 10.56 -6.51 11.90
C PHE A 125 11.42 -7.12 13.02
N SER A 126 11.29 -6.58 14.23
CA SER A 126 11.86 -7.14 15.45
C SER A 126 10.88 -8.15 16.03
N LEU A 127 11.34 -9.36 16.28
CA LEU A 127 10.58 -10.42 16.94
C LEU A 127 10.79 -10.41 18.47
N GLY A 128 11.47 -9.37 18.97
CA GLY A 128 11.76 -9.21 20.39
C GLY A 128 12.95 -10.05 20.85
N GLN A 129 13.04 -10.22 22.14
CA GLN A 129 14.11 -10.90 22.82
C GLN A 129 13.65 -12.29 23.29
N ILE A 130 14.38 -13.33 22.89
CA ILE A 130 14.07 -14.71 23.26
C ILE A 130 15.19 -15.24 24.13
N GLN A 131 14.84 -15.78 25.31
CA GLN A 131 15.74 -16.48 26.19
C GLN A 131 15.67 -17.98 25.91
N TYR A 132 16.76 -18.59 25.47
CA TYR A 132 16.85 -20.04 25.34
C TYR A 132 17.15 -20.67 26.68
N THR A 133 16.61 -21.88 26.89
CA THR A 133 16.86 -22.72 28.06
C THR A 133 17.44 -24.08 27.61
N ASP A 134 18.20 -24.71 28.47
CA ASP A 134 18.61 -26.11 28.28
C ASP A 134 17.49 -27.08 28.70
N ASP A 135 17.78 -28.39 28.59
CA ASP A 135 16.83 -29.47 28.93
C ASP A 135 16.44 -29.48 30.41
N GLN A 136 17.24 -28.82 31.28
CA GLN A 136 16.99 -28.64 32.71
C GLN A 136 16.23 -27.36 33.03
N GLY A 137 15.88 -26.54 32.00
CA GLY A 137 15.20 -25.27 32.18
C GLY A 137 16.13 -24.11 32.62
N ILE A 138 17.46 -24.31 32.55
CA ILE A 138 18.43 -23.27 32.88
C ILE A 138 18.61 -22.33 31.69
N ASN A 139 18.56 -21.03 31.93
CA ASN A 139 18.77 -20.01 30.89
C ASN A 139 20.18 -20.16 30.29
N THR A 140 20.29 -20.24 28.96
CA THR A 140 21.55 -20.35 28.23
C THR A 140 21.91 -19.04 27.53
N ILE A 141 21.45 -18.84 26.31
CA ILE A 141 21.75 -17.66 25.51
C ILE A 141 20.48 -16.81 25.27
N GLN A 142 20.68 -15.54 25.13
CA GLN A 142 19.67 -14.59 24.78
C GLN A 142 19.88 -14.14 23.34
N VAL A 143 18.82 -14.17 22.53
CA VAL A 143 18.88 -13.90 21.10
C VAL A 143 17.84 -12.87 20.69
N HIS A 144 18.08 -12.21 19.56
CA HIS A 144 17.20 -11.18 18.98
C HIS A 144 16.82 -11.57 17.55
N PRO A 145 15.79 -12.40 17.36
CA PRO A 145 15.32 -12.72 16.03
C PRO A 145 14.80 -11.48 15.30
N ASN A 146 15.07 -11.41 14.01
CA ASN A 146 14.65 -10.26 13.20
C ASN A 146 14.50 -10.67 11.74
N GLU A 147 13.67 -9.90 11.04
CA GLU A 147 13.45 -10.00 9.61
C GLU A 147 13.50 -8.62 9.00
N PHE A 148 14.03 -8.51 7.79
CA PHE A 148 13.95 -7.24 7.05
C PHE A 148 13.91 -7.47 5.55
N TYR A 149 13.42 -6.47 4.84
CA TYR A 149 13.63 -6.36 3.41
C TYR A 149 14.10 -4.95 3.03
N ILE A 150 14.80 -4.91 1.90
CA ILE A 150 15.12 -3.68 1.19
C ILE A 150 14.59 -3.85 -0.23
N ASP A 151 13.90 -2.85 -0.74
CA ASP A 151 13.42 -2.86 -2.11
C ASP A 151 13.63 -1.53 -2.82
N GLY A 152 13.63 -1.61 -4.16
CA GLY A 152 13.65 -0.48 -5.05
C GLY A 152 12.65 -0.68 -6.17
N GLY A 153 11.86 0.35 -6.45
CA GLY A 153 10.78 0.31 -7.43
C GLY A 153 10.92 1.38 -8.51
N TYR A 154 10.21 1.13 -9.59
CA TYR A 154 10.04 2.06 -10.70
C TYR A 154 8.60 2.03 -11.17
N ALA A 155 8.00 3.22 -11.27
CA ALA A 155 6.64 3.42 -11.77
C ALA A 155 6.64 4.33 -12.99
N ARG A 156 5.79 4.02 -13.97
CA ARG A 156 5.63 4.83 -15.18
C ARG A 156 4.17 4.94 -15.60
N LYS A 157 3.77 6.18 -15.90
CA LYS A 157 2.46 6.49 -16.48
C LYS A 157 2.48 6.34 -18.00
N PHE A 158 1.44 5.72 -18.55
CA PHE A 158 1.16 5.59 -19.98
C PHE A 158 -0.13 6.36 -20.30
N GLY A 159 0.02 7.51 -20.95
CA GLY A 159 -1.07 8.47 -21.07
C GLY A 159 -1.44 9.09 -19.72
N ASP A 160 -2.71 9.47 -19.56
CA ASP A 160 -3.17 10.18 -18.36
C ASP A 160 -3.88 9.27 -17.34
N ILE A 161 -4.19 8.03 -17.73
CA ILE A 161 -5.11 7.16 -17.00
C ILE A 161 -4.41 5.90 -16.45
N VAL A 162 -3.42 5.35 -17.17
CA VAL A 162 -2.83 4.05 -16.84
C VAL A 162 -1.40 4.20 -16.40
N SER A 163 -0.99 3.46 -15.40
CA SER A 163 0.41 3.31 -15.00
C SER A 163 0.76 1.86 -14.74
N VAL A 164 2.05 1.56 -14.84
CA VAL A 164 2.64 0.28 -14.45
C VAL A 164 3.77 0.52 -13.47
N GLY A 165 4.01 -0.45 -12.61
CA GLY A 165 5.09 -0.44 -11.63
C GLY A 165 5.75 -1.80 -11.51
N ALA A 166 7.04 -1.77 -11.19
CA ALA A 166 7.81 -2.97 -10.86
C ALA A 166 8.73 -2.66 -9.70
N THR A 167 8.87 -3.62 -8.78
CA THR A 167 9.75 -3.53 -7.60
C THR A 167 10.62 -4.76 -7.53
N LEU A 168 11.86 -4.59 -7.13
CA LEU A 168 12.78 -5.69 -6.81
C LEU A 168 13.10 -5.62 -5.32
N ARG A 169 13.04 -6.77 -4.65
CA ARG A 169 13.14 -6.90 -3.20
C ARG A 169 14.18 -7.93 -2.81
N PHE A 170 15.05 -7.57 -1.89
CA PHE A 170 15.93 -8.45 -1.14
C PHE A 170 15.32 -8.70 0.24
N ILE A 171 15.26 -9.96 0.68
CA ILE A 171 14.63 -10.39 1.92
C ILE A 171 15.66 -11.18 2.74
N TYR A 172 15.74 -10.81 4.03
CA TYR A 172 16.55 -11.48 5.04
C TYR A 172 15.67 -11.84 6.23
N SER A 173 15.79 -13.08 6.72
CA SER A 173 15.03 -13.57 7.87
C SER A 173 15.93 -14.40 8.76
N ASN A 174 16.07 -13.99 10.02
CA ASN A 174 16.81 -14.70 11.06
C ASN A 174 15.89 -14.92 12.27
N ILE A 175 15.04 -15.95 12.16
CA ILE A 175 13.98 -16.23 13.13
C ILE A 175 14.46 -17.02 14.35
N ALA A 176 15.60 -17.72 14.25
CA ALA A 176 16.12 -18.56 15.32
C ALA A 176 17.65 -18.47 15.41
N PRO A 177 18.22 -17.28 15.70
CA PRO A 177 19.67 -17.10 15.77
C PRO A 177 20.28 -17.98 16.86
N GLY A 178 21.33 -18.72 16.51
CA GLY A 178 22.02 -19.62 17.44
C GLY A 178 21.28 -20.91 17.78
N ALA A 179 20.10 -21.16 17.19
CA ALA A 179 19.43 -22.45 17.31
C ALA A 179 20.10 -23.48 16.40
N GLY A 180 20.08 -24.73 16.83
CA GLY A 180 20.60 -25.87 16.06
C GLY A 180 20.79 -27.08 16.94
N THR A 181 20.91 -28.24 16.30
CA THR A 181 21.29 -29.48 16.92
C THR A 181 22.73 -29.83 16.51
N ASN A 182 23.31 -30.85 17.12
CA ASN A 182 24.65 -31.35 16.74
C ASN A 182 24.73 -31.80 15.26
N THR A 183 23.57 -32.01 14.61
CA THR A 183 23.46 -32.50 13.23
C THR A 183 22.98 -31.44 12.25
N GLU A 184 22.29 -30.41 12.71
CA GLU A 184 21.69 -29.37 11.84
C GLU A 184 21.66 -27.99 12.52
N SER A 185 22.23 -27.00 11.87
CA SER A 185 22.20 -25.60 12.34
C SER A 185 21.19 -24.78 11.58
N VAL A 186 20.41 -24.00 12.28
CA VAL A 186 19.50 -22.99 11.67
C VAL A 186 20.36 -21.83 11.17
N LYS A 187 20.17 -21.47 9.91
CA LYS A 187 20.84 -20.34 9.24
C LYS A 187 19.82 -19.28 8.87
N PRO A 188 20.24 -18.01 8.76
CA PRO A 188 19.37 -16.99 8.20
C PRO A 188 18.88 -17.35 6.80
N GLY A 189 17.58 -17.21 6.56
CA GLY A 189 16.98 -17.34 5.24
C GLY A 189 17.22 -16.09 4.41
N ILE A 190 17.54 -16.27 3.13
CA ILE A 190 17.72 -15.19 2.16
C ILE A 190 16.90 -15.49 0.91
N ALA A 191 16.17 -14.49 0.40
CA ALA A 191 15.42 -14.62 -0.85
C ALA A 191 15.42 -13.31 -1.63
N GLY A 192 15.19 -13.44 -2.95
CA GLY A 192 14.86 -12.34 -3.83
C GLY A 192 13.42 -12.45 -4.30
N ALA A 193 12.75 -11.32 -4.44
CA ALA A 193 11.39 -11.24 -4.95
C ALA A 193 11.19 -10.04 -5.85
N ALA A 194 10.15 -10.08 -6.69
CA ALA A 194 9.71 -8.98 -7.50
C ALA A 194 8.20 -8.75 -7.32
N ASP A 195 7.78 -7.50 -7.43
CA ASP A 195 6.37 -7.13 -7.52
C ASP A 195 6.10 -6.52 -8.89
N LEU A 196 4.93 -6.81 -9.46
CA LEU A 196 4.43 -6.22 -10.70
C LEU A 196 3.06 -5.62 -10.43
N SER A 197 2.82 -4.42 -10.92
CA SER A 197 1.58 -3.71 -10.63
C SER A 197 1.10 -2.85 -11.78
N VAL A 198 -0.22 -2.64 -11.79
CA VAL A 198 -0.92 -1.75 -12.71
C VAL A 198 -1.89 -0.90 -11.89
N LEU A 199 -2.05 0.36 -12.27
CA LEU A 199 -3.11 1.23 -11.78
C LEU A 199 -3.79 1.94 -12.95
N VAL A 200 -5.10 1.99 -12.90
CA VAL A 200 -5.96 2.82 -13.73
C VAL A 200 -6.59 3.87 -12.81
N ASP A 201 -6.36 5.14 -13.12
CA ASP A 201 -6.89 6.29 -12.38
C ASP A 201 -7.59 7.20 -13.39
N LYS A 202 -8.90 7.33 -13.26
CA LYS A 202 -9.70 8.13 -14.18
C LYS A 202 -10.65 9.06 -13.44
N THR A 203 -10.43 10.36 -13.64
CA THR A 203 -11.27 11.42 -13.11
C THR A 203 -12.21 11.98 -14.19
N PHE A 204 -13.45 12.20 -13.86
CA PHE A 204 -14.45 12.83 -14.73
C PHE A 204 -15.25 13.91 -13.99
N PRO A 205 -15.64 14.99 -14.69
CA PRO A 205 -16.53 16.01 -14.13
C PRO A 205 -17.97 15.46 -14.03
N GLU A 206 -18.71 15.92 -13.02
CA GLU A 206 -20.14 15.65 -12.90
C GLU A 206 -20.92 16.47 -13.94
N LYS A 207 -21.74 15.78 -14.75
CA LYS A 207 -22.58 16.47 -15.74
C LYS A 207 -23.70 17.27 -15.04
N GLY A 208 -23.72 18.59 -15.27
CA GLY A 208 -24.79 19.46 -14.79
C GLY A 208 -24.59 20.14 -13.44
N ASN A 209 -23.54 19.79 -12.71
CA ASN A 209 -23.19 20.38 -11.41
C ASN A 209 -21.69 20.70 -11.38
N GLY A 210 -21.23 21.52 -12.30
CA GLY A 210 -19.89 21.78 -12.83
C GLY A 210 -18.70 21.82 -11.88
N ASP A 211 -18.91 21.59 -10.59
CA ASP A 211 -17.90 21.77 -9.56
C ASP A 211 -17.44 20.48 -8.89
N ARG A 212 -18.12 19.36 -9.13
CA ARG A 212 -17.78 18.06 -8.56
C ARG A 212 -17.05 17.19 -9.57
N LYS A 213 -16.17 16.33 -9.07
CA LYS A 213 -15.47 15.35 -9.89
C LYS A 213 -15.60 13.98 -9.25
N HIS A 214 -15.65 12.96 -10.07
CA HIS A 214 -15.65 11.55 -9.71
C HIS A 214 -14.32 10.96 -10.16
N GLU A 215 -13.64 10.24 -9.28
CA GLU A 215 -12.40 9.54 -9.56
C GLU A 215 -12.65 8.03 -9.37
N LEU A 216 -12.39 7.25 -10.41
CA LEU A 216 -12.44 5.78 -10.37
C LEU A 216 -11.01 5.25 -10.45
N LEU A 217 -10.68 4.41 -9.49
CA LEU A 217 -9.40 3.74 -9.42
C LEU A 217 -9.60 2.22 -9.55
N TRP A 218 -8.73 1.58 -10.29
CA TRP A 218 -8.63 0.14 -10.38
C TRP A 218 -7.17 -0.27 -10.37
N GLY A 219 -6.80 -1.22 -9.52
CA GLY A 219 -5.43 -1.69 -9.35
C GLY A 219 -5.31 -3.20 -9.43
N LEU A 220 -4.21 -3.67 -9.97
CA LEU A 220 -3.80 -5.07 -9.98
C LEU A 220 -2.36 -5.16 -9.52
N VAL A 221 -2.07 -6.08 -8.60
CA VAL A 221 -0.72 -6.30 -8.06
C VAL A 221 -0.46 -7.80 -7.95
N ILE A 222 0.69 -8.25 -8.43
CA ILE A 222 1.28 -9.53 -8.05
C ILE A 222 2.51 -9.18 -7.22
N SER A 223 2.50 -9.51 -5.94
CA SER A 223 3.58 -9.17 -5.01
C SER A 223 4.31 -10.41 -4.51
N ASN A 224 5.59 -10.22 -4.13
CA ASN A 224 6.48 -11.23 -3.59
C ASN A 224 6.67 -12.45 -4.51
N LEU A 225 6.65 -12.25 -5.84
CA LEU A 225 7.01 -13.28 -6.80
C LEU A 225 8.52 -13.54 -6.70
N GLY A 226 8.93 -14.64 -6.09
CA GLY A 226 10.34 -14.87 -5.81
C GLY A 226 10.73 -16.32 -5.54
N SER A 227 11.98 -16.49 -5.12
CA SER A 227 12.54 -17.80 -4.78
C SER A 227 11.94 -18.34 -3.48
N LYS A 228 11.90 -19.67 -3.35
CA LYS A 228 11.64 -20.29 -2.05
C LYS A 228 12.78 -19.98 -1.07
N MET A 229 12.47 -19.98 0.20
CA MET A 229 13.42 -19.75 1.30
C MET A 229 13.64 -21.03 2.13
N THR A 230 14.84 -21.21 2.64
CA THR A 230 15.17 -22.26 3.60
C THR A 230 15.97 -21.70 4.77
N TYR A 231 15.78 -22.30 5.95
CA TYR A 231 16.48 -21.94 7.19
C TYR A 231 17.45 -23.04 7.66
N THR A 232 17.47 -24.16 6.96
CA THR A 232 18.31 -25.32 7.31
C THR A 232 19.18 -25.73 6.13
N SER A 233 20.04 -26.71 6.32
CA SER A 233 20.79 -27.36 5.24
C SER A 233 19.96 -28.39 4.47
N SER A 234 18.73 -28.68 4.93
CA SER A 234 17.80 -29.59 4.28
C SER A 234 17.33 -29.06 2.93
N THR A 235 16.80 -29.94 2.11
CA THR A 235 16.21 -29.59 0.80
C THR A 235 14.87 -28.93 0.93
N ASP A 236 14.28 -28.90 2.13
CA ASP A 236 12.97 -28.34 2.40
C ASP A 236 13.01 -26.82 2.29
N LYS A 237 12.17 -26.29 1.41
CA LYS A 237 12.09 -24.87 1.12
C LYS A 237 10.64 -24.41 1.14
N ASP A 238 10.37 -23.34 1.87
CA ASP A 238 9.06 -22.74 1.97
C ASP A 238 8.86 -21.67 0.90
N PHE A 239 7.62 -21.56 0.41
CA PHE A 239 7.22 -20.51 -0.52
C PHE A 239 7.23 -19.14 0.15
N LEU A 240 7.64 -18.10 -0.58
CA LEU A 240 7.34 -16.73 -0.20
C LEU A 240 5.82 -16.48 -0.30
N PRO A 241 5.26 -15.53 0.45
CA PRO A 241 3.84 -15.19 0.39
C PRO A 241 3.49 -14.41 -0.88
N THR A 242 3.64 -15.06 -2.03
CA THR A 242 3.25 -14.50 -3.32
C THR A 242 1.75 -14.23 -3.30
N ASN A 243 1.32 -13.03 -3.65
CA ASN A 243 -0.07 -12.60 -3.52
C ASN A 243 -0.56 -11.91 -4.79
N LEU A 244 -1.78 -12.25 -5.20
CA LEU A 244 -2.56 -11.50 -6.18
C LEU A 244 -3.50 -10.56 -5.43
N GLY A 245 -3.38 -9.26 -5.71
CA GLY A 245 -4.25 -8.23 -5.16
C GLY A 245 -5.00 -7.51 -6.28
N ILE A 246 -6.31 -7.34 -6.11
CA ILE A 246 -7.17 -6.57 -7.01
C ILE A 246 -7.83 -5.48 -6.18
N GLY A 247 -7.65 -4.21 -6.54
CA GLY A 247 -8.20 -3.07 -5.84
C GLY A 247 -9.20 -2.29 -6.68
N PHE A 248 -10.22 -1.75 -6.01
CA PHE A 248 -11.20 -0.84 -6.58
C PHE A 248 -11.35 0.36 -5.67
N GLY A 249 -11.43 1.54 -6.25
CA GLY A 249 -11.64 2.79 -5.54
C GLY A 249 -12.62 3.70 -6.25
N TYR A 250 -13.48 4.35 -5.47
CA TYR A 250 -14.31 5.44 -5.92
C TYR A 250 -14.13 6.61 -4.98
N LYS A 251 -13.76 7.77 -5.53
CA LYS A 251 -13.54 8.98 -4.76
C LYS A 251 -14.34 10.12 -5.36
N LEU A 252 -15.08 10.81 -4.52
CA LEU A 252 -15.89 11.95 -4.85
C LEU A 252 -15.22 13.23 -4.33
N HIS A 253 -14.95 14.17 -5.22
CA HIS A 253 -14.49 15.51 -4.90
C HIS A 253 -15.71 16.39 -4.67
N LEU A 254 -15.90 16.87 -3.44
CA LEU A 254 -17.12 17.53 -3.00
C LEU A 254 -17.17 19.02 -3.36
N ASP A 255 -16.02 19.58 -3.74
CA ASP A 255 -15.87 21.00 -4.07
C ASP A 255 -14.87 21.21 -5.23
N PRO A 256 -14.91 22.35 -5.94
CA PRO A 256 -14.07 22.64 -7.11
C PRO A 256 -12.57 22.71 -6.83
N LYS A 257 -12.18 22.96 -5.57
CA LYS A 257 -10.78 23.07 -5.13
C LYS A 257 -10.21 21.74 -4.70
N ASP A 258 -11.04 20.67 -4.74
CA ASP A 258 -10.70 19.33 -4.22
C ASP A 258 -10.27 19.38 -2.74
N ASP A 259 -10.77 20.35 -1.97
CA ASP A 259 -10.42 20.53 -0.57
C ASP A 259 -11.09 19.47 0.31
N ASN A 260 -12.31 19.05 -0.07
CA ASN A 260 -13.07 18.04 0.63
C ASN A 260 -13.32 16.85 -0.29
N THR A 261 -12.91 15.67 0.13
CA THR A 261 -13.07 14.44 -0.65
C THR A 261 -13.58 13.32 0.23
N ILE A 262 -14.37 12.43 -0.34
CA ILE A 262 -14.78 11.17 0.29
C ILE A 262 -14.49 10.02 -0.67
N GLY A 263 -13.84 8.98 -0.18
CA GLY A 263 -13.52 7.79 -0.96
C GLY A 263 -14.00 6.51 -0.29
N VAL A 264 -14.39 5.54 -1.10
CA VAL A 264 -14.69 4.16 -0.69
C VAL A 264 -13.82 3.24 -1.54
N TYR A 265 -13.19 2.27 -0.89
CA TYR A 265 -12.19 1.41 -1.50
C TYR A 265 -12.41 -0.04 -1.07
N MET A 266 -12.04 -0.97 -1.95
CA MET A 266 -12.11 -2.40 -1.69
C MET A 266 -10.91 -3.09 -2.34
N ASP A 267 -10.23 -3.95 -1.58
CA ASP A 267 -9.19 -4.82 -2.08
C ASP A 267 -9.57 -6.29 -1.87
N LEU A 268 -9.25 -7.12 -2.85
CA LEU A 268 -9.37 -8.58 -2.81
C LEU A 268 -7.97 -9.17 -2.93
N ASN A 269 -7.57 -9.98 -1.97
CA ASN A 269 -6.24 -10.56 -1.91
C ASN A 269 -6.30 -12.09 -1.85
N LYS A 270 -5.51 -12.77 -2.69
CA LYS A 270 -5.37 -14.22 -2.73
C LYS A 270 -3.90 -14.60 -2.74
N LEU A 271 -3.50 -15.51 -1.83
CA LEU A 271 -2.16 -16.11 -1.90
C LEU A 271 -2.07 -17.03 -3.13
N LEU A 272 -1.00 -16.83 -3.91
CA LEU A 272 -0.66 -17.62 -5.08
C LEU A 272 0.43 -18.66 -4.72
N VAL A 273 0.17 -19.43 -3.69
CA VAL A 273 1.01 -20.54 -3.23
C VAL A 273 0.14 -21.77 -3.03
N PRO A 274 0.69 -22.98 -3.18
CA PRO A 274 -0.10 -24.20 -3.07
C PRO A 274 -0.87 -24.30 -1.76
N THR A 275 -2.15 -24.69 -1.87
CA THR A 275 -3.00 -24.96 -0.72
C THR A 275 -2.70 -26.37 -0.20
N PRO A 276 -2.41 -26.57 1.10
CA PRO A 276 -2.13 -27.90 1.64
C PRO A 276 -3.26 -28.89 1.32
N ASP A 277 -2.92 -30.07 0.76
CA ASP A 277 -3.86 -31.07 0.26
C ASP A 277 -3.83 -32.39 1.01
N THR A 278 -2.77 -32.64 1.79
CA THR A 278 -2.59 -33.91 2.51
C THR A 278 -3.11 -33.81 3.92
N ALA A 279 -4.20 -34.51 4.22
CA ALA A 279 -4.78 -34.54 5.57
C ALA A 279 -3.82 -35.17 6.58
N ILE A 280 -3.58 -34.44 7.67
CA ILE A 280 -2.85 -34.95 8.85
C ILE A 280 -3.85 -35.74 9.69
N GLY A 281 -3.56 -37.02 9.99
CA GLY A 281 -4.46 -37.92 10.69
C GLY A 281 -5.06 -37.36 11.98
N ASN A 282 -6.25 -37.84 12.36
CA ASN A 282 -6.99 -37.49 13.58
C ASN A 282 -7.38 -36.01 13.74
N GLY A 283 -7.68 -35.30 12.64
CA GLY A 283 -8.17 -33.91 12.70
C GLY A 283 -7.04 -32.88 12.88
N GLY A 284 -5.79 -33.22 12.57
CA GLY A 284 -4.62 -32.35 12.67
C GLY A 284 -4.48 -31.28 11.59
N GLY A 285 -5.47 -31.13 10.67
CA GLY A 285 -5.40 -30.17 9.57
C GLY A 285 -4.81 -30.76 8.29
N TYR A 286 -4.18 -29.91 7.47
CA TYR A 286 -3.57 -30.29 6.20
C TYR A 286 -2.09 -29.89 6.15
N ALA A 287 -1.30 -30.65 5.41
CA ALA A 287 0.10 -30.37 5.06
C ALA A 287 0.27 -30.33 3.54
N LEU A 288 1.34 -29.72 3.08
CA LEU A 288 1.75 -29.82 1.67
C LEU A 288 2.17 -31.24 1.35
N SER A 289 1.67 -31.81 0.25
CA SER A 289 2.17 -33.07 -0.29
C SER A 289 3.61 -32.93 -0.76
N ALA A 290 4.33 -34.05 -0.90
CA ALA A 290 5.68 -34.04 -1.44
C ALA A 290 5.76 -33.43 -2.86
N HIS A 291 4.69 -33.57 -3.65
CA HIS A 291 4.60 -32.95 -4.96
C HIS A 291 4.56 -31.42 -4.83
N GLN A 292 3.67 -30.89 -3.98
CA GLN A 292 3.51 -29.45 -3.74
C GLN A 292 4.78 -28.83 -3.12
N GLN A 293 5.46 -29.54 -2.21
CA GLN A 293 6.74 -29.11 -1.65
C GLN A 293 7.84 -28.96 -2.71
N ASN A 294 7.79 -29.74 -3.78
CA ASN A 294 8.75 -29.68 -4.89
C ASN A 294 8.34 -28.77 -6.05
N GLU A 295 7.11 -28.24 -6.04
CA GLU A 295 6.67 -27.32 -7.08
C GLU A 295 7.52 -26.07 -7.17
N SER A 296 7.70 -25.56 -8.41
CA SER A 296 8.33 -24.26 -8.60
C SER A 296 7.41 -23.13 -8.17
N PRO A 297 7.92 -21.95 -7.73
CA PRO A 297 7.07 -20.78 -7.44
C PRO A 297 6.16 -20.40 -8.61
N VAL A 298 6.63 -20.52 -9.85
CA VAL A 298 5.85 -20.21 -11.05
C VAL A 298 4.70 -21.19 -11.26
N THR A 299 4.93 -22.49 -11.01
CA THR A 299 3.86 -23.50 -11.06
C THR A 299 2.81 -23.21 -9.99
N GLY A 300 3.24 -22.94 -8.75
CA GLY A 300 2.37 -22.60 -7.64
C GLY A 300 1.44 -21.40 -7.92
N LEU A 301 1.87 -20.41 -8.73
CA LEU A 301 1.01 -19.31 -9.16
C LEU A 301 -0.26 -19.78 -9.88
N VAL A 302 -0.14 -20.82 -10.69
CA VAL A 302 -1.24 -21.33 -11.52
C VAL A 302 -2.06 -22.36 -10.74
N THR A 303 -1.39 -23.31 -10.06
CA THR A 303 -2.05 -24.38 -9.31
C THR A 303 -2.90 -23.86 -8.17
N SER A 304 -2.49 -22.77 -7.50
CA SER A 304 -3.19 -22.13 -6.40
C SER A 304 -4.63 -21.66 -6.70
N PHE A 305 -5.09 -21.71 -7.95
CA PHE A 305 -6.47 -21.37 -8.30
C PHE A 305 -7.42 -22.57 -8.27
N TYR A 306 -6.89 -23.80 -8.18
CA TYR A 306 -7.71 -25.02 -8.26
C TYR A 306 -7.17 -26.19 -7.43
N ASP A 307 -6.19 -25.98 -6.55
CA ASP A 307 -5.52 -27.03 -5.77
C ASP A 307 -6.16 -27.28 -4.38
N ALA A 308 -7.12 -26.47 -3.98
CA ALA A 308 -7.77 -26.64 -2.68
C ALA A 308 -8.58 -27.95 -2.62
N PRO A 309 -8.39 -28.81 -1.60
CA PRO A 309 -9.07 -30.09 -1.47
C PRO A 309 -10.59 -29.99 -1.40
N GLY A 310 -11.14 -28.87 -0.90
CA GLY A 310 -12.56 -28.56 -0.89
C GLY A 310 -13.10 -27.95 -2.18
N GLY A 311 -12.30 -27.88 -3.24
CA GLY A 311 -12.68 -27.38 -4.56
C GLY A 311 -12.95 -25.88 -4.60
N ALA A 312 -13.76 -25.43 -5.56
CA ALA A 312 -14.00 -24.01 -5.87
C ALA A 312 -14.52 -23.20 -4.65
N ILE A 313 -15.28 -23.82 -3.74
CA ILE A 313 -15.80 -23.12 -2.56
C ILE A 313 -14.64 -22.80 -1.59
N GLU A 314 -13.71 -23.72 -1.42
CA GLU A 314 -12.53 -23.49 -0.58
C GLU A 314 -11.60 -22.47 -1.21
N GLU A 315 -11.46 -22.47 -2.55
CA GLU A 315 -10.70 -21.45 -3.28
C GLU A 315 -11.29 -20.04 -3.05
N LEU A 316 -12.61 -19.89 -3.09
CA LEU A 316 -13.25 -18.62 -2.78
C LEU A 316 -13.03 -18.20 -1.31
N ARG A 317 -12.99 -19.15 -0.37
CA ARG A 317 -12.68 -18.89 1.04
C ARG A 317 -11.24 -18.44 1.27
N SER A 318 -10.33 -18.72 0.34
CA SER A 318 -8.94 -18.27 0.41
C SER A 318 -8.75 -16.78 0.07
N ILE A 319 -9.80 -16.11 -0.42
CA ILE A 319 -9.76 -14.67 -0.73
C ILE A 319 -10.01 -13.88 0.55
N ALA A 320 -9.04 -13.04 0.91
CA ALA A 320 -9.21 -12.02 1.93
C ALA A 320 -9.83 -10.77 1.32
N VAL A 321 -10.78 -10.15 2.03
CA VAL A 321 -11.51 -8.97 1.57
C VAL A 321 -11.24 -7.82 2.52
N GLN A 322 -10.83 -6.68 1.96
CA GLN A 322 -10.64 -5.44 2.70
C GLN A 322 -11.59 -4.37 2.16
N VAL A 323 -12.22 -3.61 3.04
CA VAL A 323 -13.07 -2.48 2.68
C VAL A 323 -12.69 -1.29 3.55
N GLY A 324 -12.54 -0.13 2.92
CA GLY A 324 -12.15 1.08 3.62
C GLY A 324 -12.84 2.33 3.09
N THR A 325 -12.95 3.33 3.94
CA THR A 325 -13.42 4.67 3.56
C THR A 325 -12.51 5.72 4.14
N GLU A 326 -12.32 6.79 3.38
CA GLU A 326 -11.49 7.92 3.73
C GLU A 326 -12.22 9.22 3.46
N TYR A 327 -12.26 10.12 4.42
CA TYR A 327 -12.77 11.46 4.27
C TYR A 327 -11.67 12.47 4.56
N TYR A 328 -11.41 13.39 3.62
CA TYR A 328 -10.53 14.54 3.84
C TYR A 328 -11.33 15.83 3.96
N TYR A 329 -11.00 16.60 4.99
CA TYR A 329 -11.50 17.95 5.19
C TYR A 329 -10.36 18.95 4.97
N LYS A 330 -10.57 19.86 4.01
CA LYS A 330 -9.62 20.91 3.59
C LYS A 330 -8.22 20.39 3.23
N LYS A 331 -8.14 19.15 2.71
CA LYS A 331 -6.84 18.47 2.47
C LYS A 331 -5.91 18.39 3.69
N MET A 332 -6.38 18.78 4.87
CA MET A 332 -5.59 18.85 6.10
C MET A 332 -5.93 17.74 7.08
N PHE A 333 -7.22 17.48 7.27
CA PHE A 333 -7.69 16.48 8.23
C PHE A 333 -8.26 15.29 7.49
N GLY A 334 -7.73 14.10 7.76
CA GLY A 334 -8.25 12.85 7.22
C GLY A 334 -8.84 11.99 8.31
N LEU A 335 -10.01 11.38 8.04
CA LEU A 335 -10.63 10.36 8.89
C LEU A 335 -10.83 9.10 8.07
N ARG A 336 -10.64 7.94 8.68
CA ARG A 336 -10.67 6.63 8.03
C ARG A 336 -11.39 5.61 8.88
N LEU A 337 -12.09 4.74 8.19
CA LEU A 337 -12.69 3.54 8.77
C LEU A 337 -12.43 2.38 7.82
N GLY A 338 -12.24 1.18 8.36
CA GLY A 338 -12.01 0.01 7.53
C GLY A 338 -12.41 -1.29 8.22
N TYR A 339 -12.52 -2.32 7.40
CA TYR A 339 -12.79 -3.68 7.84
C TYR A 339 -11.97 -4.67 7.01
N PHE A 340 -11.31 -5.59 7.70
CA PHE A 340 -10.58 -6.71 7.14
C PHE A 340 -11.30 -8.01 7.45
N TYR A 341 -11.49 -8.83 6.42
CA TYR A 341 -12.11 -10.15 6.54
C TYR A 341 -11.24 -11.24 5.91
N GLU A 342 -10.97 -12.28 6.69
CA GLU A 342 -10.37 -13.53 6.22
C GLU A 342 -11.18 -14.70 6.79
N ASN A 343 -11.45 -15.70 5.93
CA ASN A 343 -12.30 -16.81 6.30
C ASN A 343 -11.75 -17.57 7.53
N PRO A 344 -12.62 -18.01 8.48
CA PRO A 344 -12.20 -18.74 9.67
C PRO A 344 -11.34 -19.99 9.42
N THR A 345 -11.53 -20.66 8.27
CA THR A 345 -10.73 -21.84 7.90
C THR A 345 -9.37 -21.50 7.30
N LYS A 346 -9.12 -20.20 6.94
CA LYS A 346 -7.92 -19.74 6.21
C LYS A 346 -7.04 -18.77 7.01
N GLY A 347 -7.33 -18.50 8.26
CA GLY A 347 -6.53 -17.60 9.10
C GLY A 347 -7.36 -16.83 10.12
N ASN A 348 -8.67 -16.65 9.87
CA ASN A 348 -9.63 -16.04 10.79
C ASN A 348 -9.25 -14.63 11.29
N ARG A 349 -8.54 -13.85 10.46
CA ARG A 349 -8.22 -12.46 10.78
C ARG A 349 -9.42 -11.58 10.42
N ASN A 350 -10.13 -11.12 11.43
CA ASN A 350 -11.28 -10.25 11.24
C ASN A 350 -11.15 -9.08 12.22
N PHE A 351 -11.04 -7.87 11.70
CA PHE A 351 -10.88 -6.68 12.52
C PHE A 351 -11.44 -5.43 11.86
N MET A 352 -11.84 -4.49 12.69
CA MET A 352 -12.17 -3.13 12.28
C MET A 352 -10.97 -2.23 12.52
N THR A 353 -10.85 -1.16 11.73
CA THR A 353 -9.83 -0.15 11.93
C THR A 353 -10.41 1.25 11.89
N VAL A 354 -9.79 2.12 12.65
CA VAL A 354 -10.04 3.55 12.61
C VAL A 354 -8.71 4.27 12.37
N GLY A 355 -8.74 5.36 11.61
CA GLY A 355 -7.55 6.14 11.34
C GLY A 355 -7.83 7.63 11.28
N ALA A 356 -6.81 8.40 11.58
CA ALA A 356 -6.85 9.85 11.45
C ALA A 356 -5.52 10.36 10.88
N SER A 357 -5.57 11.53 10.23
CA SER A 357 -4.35 12.22 9.83
C SER A 357 -4.50 13.73 9.91
N ILE A 358 -3.36 14.37 10.11
CA ILE A 358 -3.24 15.82 10.04
C ILE A 358 -2.07 16.18 9.13
N LYS A 359 -2.34 17.01 8.13
CA LYS A 359 -1.33 17.56 7.21
C LYS A 359 -1.06 19.01 7.56
N TYR A 360 0.19 19.31 7.78
CA TYR A 360 0.66 20.68 7.96
C TYR A 360 1.84 20.95 7.03
N ASN A 361 1.67 21.83 6.07
CA ASN A 361 2.64 22.16 5.05
C ASN A 361 3.11 20.92 4.28
N VAL A 362 4.38 20.52 4.46
CA VAL A 362 5.00 19.36 3.80
C VAL A 362 4.88 18.06 4.62
N ALA A 363 4.49 18.16 5.88
CA ALA A 363 4.43 17.04 6.80
C ALA A 363 2.98 16.52 6.97
N THR A 364 2.81 15.21 6.99
CA THR A 364 1.54 14.57 7.35
C THR A 364 1.80 13.52 8.42
N LEU A 365 1.09 13.63 9.54
CA LEU A 365 1.04 12.62 10.58
C LEU A 365 -0.19 11.75 10.37
N HIS A 366 -0.01 10.44 10.33
CA HIS A 366 -1.09 9.45 10.32
C HIS A 366 -1.05 8.63 11.60
N VAL A 367 -2.21 8.31 12.12
CA VAL A 367 -2.40 7.38 13.23
C VAL A 367 -3.50 6.40 12.85
N SER A 368 -3.36 5.14 13.25
CA SER A 368 -4.40 4.13 13.10
C SER A 368 -4.47 3.24 14.33
N TYR A 369 -5.65 2.67 14.54
CA TYR A 369 -5.93 1.75 15.62
C TYR A 369 -6.78 0.60 15.11
N LEU A 370 -6.37 -0.62 15.46
CA LEU A 370 -7.03 -1.86 15.08
C LEU A 370 -7.82 -2.40 16.26
N VAL A 371 -9.11 -2.70 16.01
CA VAL A 371 -10.04 -3.27 16.96
C VAL A 371 -10.42 -4.69 16.47
N PRO A 372 -10.06 -5.75 17.22
CA PRO A 372 -10.45 -7.11 16.86
C PRO A 372 -11.97 -7.26 16.93
N THR A 373 -12.54 -8.03 15.99
CA THR A 373 -13.98 -8.33 15.95
C THR A 373 -14.27 -9.79 16.25
N THR A 374 -13.24 -10.61 16.46
CA THR A 374 -13.34 -12.03 16.83
C THR A 374 -12.95 -12.24 18.28
N ASN A 375 -13.52 -13.29 18.92
CA ASN A 375 -13.14 -13.71 20.27
C ASN A 375 -11.78 -14.43 20.34
N MET A 376 -11.20 -14.76 19.19
CA MET A 376 -9.84 -15.30 19.09
C MET A 376 -8.86 -14.14 19.15
N ARG A 377 -7.95 -14.18 20.12
CA ARG A 377 -6.87 -13.17 20.23
C ARG A 377 -5.99 -13.24 18.97
N ASN A 378 -5.96 -12.13 18.24
CA ASN A 378 -5.06 -11.95 17.11
C ASN A 378 -3.79 -11.24 17.64
N PRO A 379 -2.60 -11.58 17.18
CA PRO A 379 -1.36 -10.84 17.47
C PRO A 379 -1.44 -9.33 17.18
N LEU A 380 -2.37 -8.91 16.32
CA LEU A 380 -2.63 -7.51 15.94
C LEU A 380 -3.61 -6.79 16.86
N ASP A 381 -4.21 -7.48 17.83
CA ASP A 381 -5.24 -6.90 18.68
C ASP A 381 -4.73 -5.66 19.41
N ASN A 382 -5.54 -4.59 19.37
CA ASN A 382 -5.23 -3.31 20.03
C ASN A 382 -3.92 -2.67 19.56
N THR A 383 -3.57 -2.85 18.29
CA THR A 383 -2.35 -2.28 17.71
C THR A 383 -2.57 -0.82 17.29
N PHE A 384 -1.72 0.06 17.79
CA PHE A 384 -1.56 1.42 17.30
C PHE A 384 -0.46 1.48 16.26
N SER A 385 -0.69 2.18 15.15
CA SER A 385 0.34 2.48 14.17
C SER A 385 0.48 3.99 14.00
N PHE A 386 1.70 4.42 13.76
CA PHE A 386 2.06 5.83 13.55
C PHE A 386 2.88 5.95 12.27
N SER A 387 2.62 6.99 11.50
CA SER A 387 3.42 7.30 10.32
C SER A 387 3.58 8.80 10.16
N LEU A 388 4.77 9.22 9.79
CA LEU A 388 5.10 10.60 9.47
C LEU A 388 5.64 10.64 8.03
N THR A 389 4.98 11.40 7.16
CA THR A 389 5.42 11.58 5.78
C THR A 389 5.77 13.03 5.51
N PHE A 390 6.80 13.23 4.69
CA PHE A 390 7.23 14.54 4.22
C PHE A 390 7.27 14.53 2.71
N GLU A 391 6.59 15.49 2.08
CA GLU A 391 6.45 15.59 0.63
C GLU A 391 6.81 16.99 0.15
N PHE A 392 7.69 17.08 -0.85
CA PHE A 392 8.30 18.31 -1.30
C PHE A 392 8.16 18.50 -2.81
N ASN A 393 8.12 19.78 -3.25
CA ASN A 393 8.21 20.18 -4.66
C ASN A 393 9.55 20.87 -4.95
N LYS A 394 10.14 20.61 -6.10
CA LYS A 394 11.31 21.35 -6.60
C LYS A 394 10.89 22.78 -6.91
N GLY A 395 11.42 23.75 -6.20
CA GLY A 395 11.16 25.16 -6.49
C GLY A 395 10.54 25.96 -5.35
N GLY A 396 10.72 25.52 -4.10
CA GLY A 396 10.39 26.31 -2.91
C GLY A 396 8.89 26.47 -2.68
N VAL A 397 8.55 26.63 -1.43
CA VAL A 397 7.21 27.02 -0.95
C VAL A 397 6.71 28.15 -1.84
N LYS A 398 5.67 27.91 -2.64
CA LYS A 398 4.93 29.00 -3.27
C LYS A 398 4.53 29.95 -2.16
N LYS A 399 5.14 31.13 -2.10
CA LYS A 399 4.71 32.18 -1.18
C LYS A 399 3.22 32.36 -1.41
N LYS A 400 2.43 32.09 -0.36
CA LYS A 400 1.02 32.46 -0.32
C LYS A 400 0.92 33.90 -0.80
N PRO A 401 0.01 34.27 -1.71
CA PRO A 401 -0.24 35.67 -2.02
C PRO A 401 -0.55 36.34 -0.68
N THR A 402 0.28 37.24 -0.27
CA THR A 402 -0.02 38.12 0.86
C THR A 402 -1.18 38.97 0.37
N ASP A 403 -2.34 38.81 1.00
CA ASP A 403 -3.46 39.69 0.82
C ASP A 403 -2.98 41.10 1.17
N ALA A 404 -2.63 41.85 0.11
CA ALA A 404 -2.46 43.29 0.22
C ALA A 404 -3.87 43.88 0.28
N ASN A 405 -4.35 44.03 1.49
CA ASN A 405 -5.49 44.89 1.72
C ASN A 405 -5.17 45.87 2.84
N THR A 406 -5.48 47.12 2.48
CA THR A 406 -5.66 48.32 3.33
C THR A 406 -4.39 48.99 3.84
N ASP A 407 -3.99 50.09 3.18
CA ASP A 407 -4.44 51.38 3.76
C ASP A 407 -4.37 52.48 2.68
N GLY A 408 -5.46 53.19 2.56
CA GLY A 408 -5.56 54.35 1.71
C GLY A 408 -4.86 55.52 2.34
N THR A 409 -3.91 56.07 1.59
CA THR A 409 -3.55 57.50 1.74
C THR A 409 -3.14 58.03 0.38
N THR A 410 -3.98 58.87 -0.13
CA THR A 410 -3.79 59.72 -1.30
C THR A 410 -2.60 60.66 -1.13
N ALA A 411 -1.66 60.64 -2.08
CA ALA A 411 -0.75 61.75 -2.31
C ALA A 411 -0.61 61.97 -3.82
N PRO A 412 -0.50 63.24 -4.27
CA PRO A 412 -0.89 63.67 -5.62
C PRO A 412 0.18 63.46 -6.68
N GLU A 413 -0.31 63.27 -7.88
CA GLU A 413 0.35 63.15 -9.17
C GLU A 413 1.25 64.32 -9.50
N PRO A 414 2.52 64.18 -9.97
CA PRO A 414 3.23 65.24 -10.63
C PRO A 414 3.07 65.15 -12.15
N ALA A 415 2.82 66.33 -12.75
CA ALA A 415 2.53 66.61 -14.14
C ALA A 415 3.56 66.18 -15.17
N PRO A 416 3.19 66.04 -16.47
CA PRO A 416 4.08 65.50 -17.52
C PRO A 416 5.04 66.54 -18.06
N LYS A 417 6.30 66.16 -18.18
CA LYS A 417 7.33 66.94 -18.90
C LYS A 417 7.42 66.56 -20.38
N ASN A 418 6.98 67.48 -21.20
CA ASN A 418 7.17 67.60 -22.64
C ASN A 418 8.66 67.60 -23.03
N LYS A 419 9.11 66.76 -23.97
CA LYS A 419 10.28 67.04 -24.82
C LYS A 419 10.12 66.46 -26.23
N LYS A 420 9.79 67.33 -27.13
CA LYS A 420 10.33 67.68 -28.46
C LYS A 420 10.79 66.54 -29.37
N ALA A 421 10.16 66.59 -30.53
CA ALA A 421 10.49 65.95 -31.78
C ALA A 421 11.86 66.37 -32.36
N VAL A 422 12.57 65.43 -32.99
CA VAL A 422 13.51 65.74 -34.08
C VAL A 422 13.39 64.67 -35.17
N LYS A 423 13.28 65.21 -36.35
CA LYS A 423 13.06 64.81 -37.73
C LYS A 423 13.74 63.52 -38.22
N GLN A 424 13.00 62.90 -39.10
CA GLN A 424 13.29 62.19 -40.37
C GLN A 424 14.63 62.38 -41.03
N GLN A 425 15.17 61.29 -41.58
CA GLN A 425 15.59 61.26 -43.00
C GLN A 425 15.58 59.85 -43.58
N ASN A 426 14.91 59.73 -44.71
CA ASN A 426 14.84 58.66 -45.69
C ASN A 426 16.19 58.28 -46.27
N THR A 427 16.35 57.02 -46.65
CA THR A 427 16.68 56.64 -48.04
C THR A 427 16.66 55.13 -48.24
N THR A 428 15.77 54.72 -49.13
CA THR A 428 15.84 53.49 -49.95
C THR A 428 16.60 53.86 -51.24
N PRO A 429 17.09 53.03 -52.16
CA PRO A 429 16.65 51.67 -52.52
C PRO A 429 17.77 50.68 -52.96
N GLN A 430 17.37 49.43 -53.17
CA GLN A 430 17.71 48.32 -54.03
C GLN A 430 18.56 48.61 -55.31
N PRO A 431 19.28 47.65 -56.04
CA PRO A 431 18.83 46.27 -56.34
C PRO A 431 19.93 45.18 -56.41
N ALA A 432 19.45 43.96 -56.64
CA ALA A 432 20.21 42.76 -57.03
C ALA A 432 20.79 42.89 -58.50
N PRO A 433 21.74 42.05 -58.96
CA PRO A 433 21.34 40.82 -59.65
C PRO A 433 22.28 39.58 -59.43
N ALA A 434 21.67 38.40 -59.50
CA ALA A 434 21.82 37.27 -60.44
C ALA A 434 23.24 36.74 -60.77
N ASP A 435 23.40 35.50 -60.58
CA ASP A 435 23.46 34.36 -61.53
C ASP A 435 24.76 33.54 -61.48
N ASN A 436 24.50 32.24 -61.66
CA ASN A 436 25.36 31.21 -62.22
C ASN A 436 25.93 30.10 -61.31
N ASP A 437 25.14 29.04 -61.33
CA ASP A 437 25.58 27.65 -61.47
C ASP A 437 26.64 27.50 -62.58
N PRO A 438 27.52 26.47 -62.70
CA PRO A 438 27.28 25.06 -62.46
C PRO A 438 28.48 24.15 -62.06
N THR A 439 28.08 22.92 -61.61
CA THR A 439 28.71 21.61 -61.92
C THR A 439 30.05 21.18 -61.32
N LYS A 440 30.01 19.88 -60.90
CA LYS A 440 31.06 18.81 -60.89
C LYS A 440 31.96 18.80 -59.62
N GLN A 441 31.93 17.81 -58.88
CA GLN A 441 32.13 16.36 -59.03
C GLN A 441 31.60 15.66 -57.79
#